data_22e376a7be8fda40f6a58a8f354f3582
#
_entry.id   22e376a7be8fda40f6a58a8f354f3582
#
_cell.length_a   1.000
_cell.length_b   1.000
_cell.length_c   1.000
_cell.angle_alpha   90.00
_cell.angle_beta   90.00
_cell.angle_gamma   90.00
#
_symmetry.space_group_name_H-M   'P 1'
#
loop_
_entity.id
_entity.type
_entity.pdbx_description
1 polymer ?
#
loop_
_entity_poly.entity_id
_entity_poly.type
_entity_poly.pdbx_seq_one_letter_code
_entity_poly.pdbx_strand_id
1 'polypeptide(L)'
;MLSESDRHNLVGAGISFMQTVADIYGAEKGMELWSTIADTVDPDLKADVFMAMLQGNYRQDKITVKQAFYGPVPNKVGLVKCLRALDRRRLDLKEAVDIANQLESGKQVILEVEPTLRPTFVVELRKHNMVV
;
A
#
# COMPACT_ATOMS: atom_id res chain seq x y z
N MET A 1 -13.40 -5.18 -22.69
CA MET A 1 -13.91 -5.26 -21.31
C MET A 1 -12.80 -5.69 -20.37
N LEU A 2 -12.61 -5.01 -19.28
CA LEU A 2 -11.62 -5.38 -18.29
C LEU A 2 -12.05 -6.63 -17.53
N SER A 3 -11.11 -7.52 -17.24
CA SER A 3 -11.37 -8.62 -16.31
C SER A 3 -11.58 -8.07 -14.90
N GLU A 4 -12.21 -8.86 -14.04
CA GLU A 4 -12.40 -8.48 -12.64
C GLU A 4 -11.07 -8.26 -11.93
N SER A 5 -10.07 -9.09 -12.24
CA SER A 5 -8.71 -8.96 -11.71
C SER A 5 -8.05 -7.66 -12.16
N ASP A 6 -8.16 -7.31 -13.44
CA ASP A 6 -7.60 -6.06 -13.97
C ASP A 6 -8.27 -4.84 -13.35
N ARG A 7 -9.59 -4.89 -13.20
CA ARG A 7 -10.34 -3.82 -12.54
C ARG A 7 -9.91 -3.64 -11.10
N HIS A 8 -9.74 -4.72 -10.36
CA HIS A 8 -9.26 -4.69 -8.98
C HIS A 8 -7.86 -4.06 -8.89
N ASN A 9 -6.96 -4.44 -9.78
CA ASN A 9 -5.61 -3.89 -9.84
C ASN A 9 -5.61 -2.39 -10.17
N LEU A 10 -6.48 -1.96 -11.09
CA LEU A 10 -6.60 -0.55 -11.45
C LEU A 10 -7.17 0.28 -10.31
N VAL A 11 -8.16 -0.24 -9.58
CA VAL A 11 -8.71 0.45 -8.39
C VAL A 11 -7.61 0.61 -7.34
N GLY A 12 -6.84 -0.44 -7.07
CA GLY A 12 -5.71 -0.38 -6.13
C GLY A 12 -4.65 0.63 -6.55
N ALA A 13 -4.30 0.66 -7.83
CA ALA A 13 -3.35 1.62 -8.38
C ALA A 13 -3.87 3.06 -8.27
N GLY A 14 -5.18 3.26 -8.52
CA GLY A 14 -5.81 4.56 -8.39
C GLY A 14 -5.78 5.09 -6.97
N ILE A 15 -6.11 4.24 -6.00
CA ILE A 15 -6.03 4.58 -4.58
C ILE A 15 -4.60 4.97 -4.20
N SER A 16 -3.61 4.17 -4.60
CA SER A 16 -2.20 4.46 -4.32
C SER A 16 -1.74 5.77 -4.95
N PHE A 17 -2.16 6.05 -6.18
CA PHE A 17 -1.86 7.32 -6.87
C PHE A 17 -2.44 8.50 -6.10
N MET A 18 -3.72 8.44 -5.73
CA MET A 18 -4.38 9.49 -4.97
C MET A 18 -3.71 9.73 -3.62
N GLN A 19 -3.32 8.65 -2.92
CA GLN A 19 -2.61 8.76 -1.65
C GLN A 19 -1.28 9.50 -1.81
N THR A 20 -0.51 9.11 -2.82
CA THR A 20 0.80 9.71 -3.07
C THR A 20 0.68 11.20 -3.39
N VAL A 21 -0.26 11.56 -4.25
CA VAL A 21 -0.50 12.97 -4.60
C VAL A 21 -1.03 13.75 -3.39
N ALA A 22 -1.93 13.15 -2.63
CA ALA A 22 -2.50 13.78 -1.42
C ALA A 22 -1.42 14.05 -0.38
N ASP A 23 -0.46 13.15 -0.21
CA ASP A 23 0.64 13.31 0.73
C ASP A 23 1.57 14.47 0.34
N ILE A 24 1.71 14.75 -0.96
CA ILE A 24 2.60 15.79 -1.47
C ILE A 24 1.86 17.13 -1.63
N TYR A 25 0.67 17.12 -2.21
CA TYR A 25 -0.04 18.31 -2.65
C TYR A 25 -1.39 18.55 -1.94
N GLY A 26 -1.85 17.61 -1.13
CA GLY A 26 -3.17 17.64 -0.48
C GLY A 26 -4.21 16.78 -1.16
N ALA A 27 -5.21 16.35 -0.38
CA ALA A 27 -6.23 15.40 -0.83
C ALA A 27 -7.06 15.91 -2.01
N GLU A 28 -7.40 17.20 -2.02
CA GLU A 28 -8.17 17.83 -3.10
C GLU A 28 -7.45 17.69 -4.44
N LYS A 29 -6.15 17.94 -4.46
CA LYS A 29 -5.33 17.82 -5.67
C LYS A 29 -5.22 16.37 -6.15
N GLY A 30 -5.09 15.43 -5.22
CA GLY A 30 -5.09 14.00 -5.53
C GLY A 30 -6.37 13.55 -6.23
N MET A 31 -7.52 13.95 -5.70
CA MET A 31 -8.81 13.63 -6.28
C MET A 31 -9.00 14.28 -7.66
N GLU A 32 -8.59 15.52 -7.81
CA GLU A 32 -8.67 16.25 -9.07
C GLU A 32 -7.87 15.56 -10.18
N LEU A 33 -6.62 15.23 -9.91
CA LEU A 33 -5.75 14.56 -10.88
C LEU A 33 -6.25 13.16 -11.22
N TRP A 34 -6.64 12.39 -10.23
CA TRP A 34 -7.20 11.06 -10.45
C TRP A 34 -8.48 11.12 -11.30
N SER A 35 -9.37 12.05 -11.00
CA SER A 35 -10.60 12.25 -11.75
C SER A 35 -10.33 12.50 -13.23
N THR A 36 -9.34 13.35 -13.54
CA THR A 36 -8.94 13.64 -14.91
C THR A 36 -8.41 12.39 -15.62
N ILE A 37 -7.56 11.61 -14.96
CA ILE A 37 -7.01 10.37 -15.52
C ILE A 37 -8.11 9.34 -15.74
N ALA A 38 -8.97 9.13 -14.76
CA ALA A 38 -10.03 8.13 -14.81
C ALA A 38 -11.03 8.43 -15.94
N ASP A 39 -11.38 9.68 -16.16
CA ASP A 39 -12.28 10.08 -17.24
C ASP A 39 -11.70 9.74 -18.63
N THR A 40 -10.37 9.73 -18.75
CA THR A 40 -9.69 9.40 -20.00
C THR A 40 -9.64 7.89 -20.26
N VAL A 41 -9.48 7.09 -19.19
CA VAL A 41 -9.28 5.63 -19.30
C VAL A 41 -10.60 4.87 -19.22
N ASP A 42 -11.36 5.08 -18.15
CA ASP A 42 -12.63 4.37 -17.88
C ASP A 42 -13.42 5.15 -16.85
N PRO A 43 -14.55 5.79 -17.25
CA PRO A 43 -15.37 6.57 -16.31
C PRO A 43 -15.89 5.77 -15.11
N ASP A 44 -16.12 4.46 -15.26
CA ASP A 44 -16.62 3.62 -14.17
C ASP A 44 -15.56 3.40 -13.10
N LEU A 45 -14.28 3.48 -13.46
CA LEU A 45 -13.16 3.33 -12.53
C LEU A 45 -13.17 4.40 -11.44
N LYS A 46 -13.60 5.61 -11.77
CA LYS A 46 -13.73 6.71 -10.80
C LYS A 46 -14.71 6.33 -9.68
N ALA A 47 -15.85 5.77 -10.05
CA ALA A 47 -16.87 5.34 -9.10
C ALA A 47 -16.35 4.19 -8.21
N ASP A 48 -15.65 3.24 -8.80
CA ASP A 48 -15.10 2.09 -8.07
C ASP A 48 -14.05 2.53 -7.02
N VAL A 49 -13.18 3.48 -7.37
CA VAL A 49 -12.19 4.03 -6.43
C VAL A 49 -12.90 4.79 -5.30
N PHE A 50 -13.88 5.61 -5.65
CA PHE A 50 -14.66 6.37 -4.66
C PHE A 50 -15.39 5.43 -3.68
N MET A 51 -16.00 4.36 -4.17
CA MET A 51 -16.67 3.37 -3.33
C MET A 51 -15.69 2.64 -2.40
N ALA A 52 -14.51 2.29 -2.91
CA ALA A 52 -13.47 1.66 -2.10
C ALA A 52 -13.01 2.58 -0.95
N MET A 53 -12.92 3.87 -1.21
CA MET A 53 -12.58 4.86 -0.17
C MET A 53 -13.67 4.96 0.88
N LEU A 54 -14.95 5.01 0.46
CA LEU A 54 -16.09 5.06 1.39
C LEU A 54 -16.18 3.81 2.26
N GLN A 55 -15.80 2.66 1.74
CA GLN A 55 -15.78 1.40 2.48
C GLN A 55 -14.61 1.29 3.46
N GLY A 56 -13.76 2.31 3.56
CA GLY A 56 -12.63 2.32 4.46
C GLY A 56 -11.42 1.55 3.97
N ASN A 57 -11.37 1.19 2.69
CA ASN A 57 -10.20 0.53 2.09
C ASN A 57 -9.06 1.51 1.85
N TYR A 58 -9.30 2.78 2.06
CA TYR A 58 -8.32 3.86 1.95
C TYR A 58 -7.93 4.34 3.35
N ARG A 59 -6.71 4.07 3.76
CA ARG A 59 -6.17 4.48 5.06
C ARG A 59 -4.75 5.00 4.85
N GLN A 60 -4.53 6.28 5.13
CA GLN A 60 -3.19 6.89 5.02
C GLN A 60 -2.22 6.42 6.11
N ASP A 61 -2.76 6.03 7.26
CA ASP A 61 -1.99 5.62 8.43
C ASP A 61 -1.73 4.11 8.51
N LYS A 62 -2.24 3.34 7.55
CA LYS A 62 -2.09 1.88 7.52
C LYS A 62 -1.68 1.39 6.15
N ILE A 63 -0.87 0.33 6.15
CA ILE A 63 -0.43 -0.35 4.93
C ILE A 63 -0.77 -1.83 5.08
N THR A 64 -1.54 -2.36 4.13
CA THR A 64 -1.79 -3.78 4.02
C THR A 64 -0.74 -4.37 3.10
N VAL A 65 0.01 -5.36 3.59
CA VAL A 65 1.16 -5.91 2.87
C VAL A 65 1.12 -7.42 2.85
N LYS A 66 1.60 -8.00 1.74
CA LYS A 66 1.74 -9.44 1.54
C LYS A 66 2.99 -9.68 0.72
N GLN A 67 3.67 -10.82 0.96
CA GLN A 67 4.81 -11.20 0.14
C GLN A 67 4.36 -11.57 -1.29
N ALA A 68 5.12 -11.11 -2.29
CA ALA A 68 4.81 -11.36 -3.70
C ALA A 68 5.04 -12.81 -4.12
N PHE A 69 6.01 -13.49 -3.51
CA PHE A 69 6.42 -14.84 -3.87
C PHE A 69 6.45 -15.74 -2.65
N TYR A 70 6.23 -17.04 -2.85
CA TYR A 70 6.38 -18.01 -1.78
C TYR A 70 7.86 -18.23 -1.44
N GLY A 71 8.10 -18.54 -0.17
CA GLY A 71 9.43 -18.89 0.31
C GLY A 71 10.04 -17.84 1.22
N PRO A 72 11.30 -18.02 1.62
CA PRO A 72 11.98 -17.11 2.53
C PRO A 72 12.14 -15.71 1.92
N VAL A 73 12.06 -14.69 2.76
CA VAL A 73 12.35 -13.32 2.35
C VAL A 73 13.84 -13.21 1.99
N PRO A 74 14.20 -12.76 0.76
CA PRO A 74 15.60 -12.73 0.33
C PRO A 74 16.52 -11.93 1.24
N ASN A 75 16.04 -10.83 1.82
CA ASN A 75 16.81 -10.01 2.75
C ASN A 75 15.97 -9.74 4.00
N LYS A 76 15.83 -10.78 4.83
CA LYS A 76 15.01 -10.69 6.03
C LYS A 76 15.54 -9.65 7.03
N VAL A 77 16.84 -9.55 7.18
CA VAL A 77 17.48 -8.55 8.06
C VAL A 77 17.12 -7.13 7.59
N GLY A 78 17.20 -6.89 6.30
CA GLY A 78 16.82 -5.59 5.71
C GLY A 78 15.34 -5.29 5.92
N LEU A 79 14.46 -6.28 5.74
CA LEU A 79 13.02 -6.13 5.98
C LEU A 79 12.76 -5.80 7.45
N VAL A 80 13.36 -6.51 8.37
CA VAL A 80 13.21 -6.26 9.82
C VAL A 80 13.65 -4.84 10.17
N LYS A 81 14.79 -4.39 9.63
CA LYS A 81 15.24 -3.00 9.82
C LYS A 81 14.26 -1.98 9.28
N CYS A 82 13.71 -2.23 8.10
CA CYS A 82 12.70 -1.39 7.48
C CYS A 82 11.44 -1.28 8.37
N LEU A 83 10.93 -2.40 8.86
CA LEU A 83 9.77 -2.43 9.74
C LEU A 83 10.01 -1.62 11.02
N ARG A 84 11.16 -1.80 11.63
CA ARG A 84 11.51 -1.08 12.87
C ARG A 84 11.70 0.42 12.64
N ALA A 85 12.21 0.82 11.48
CA ALA A 85 12.49 2.20 11.17
C ALA A 85 11.22 2.98 10.81
N LEU A 86 10.26 2.36 10.14
CA LEU A 86 9.16 3.05 9.47
C LEU A 86 7.78 2.77 10.07
N ASP A 87 7.58 1.61 10.75
CA ASP A 87 6.32 1.37 11.44
C ASP A 87 6.22 2.28 12.67
N ARG A 88 5.13 3.07 12.75
CA ARG A 88 4.98 4.07 13.80
C ARG A 88 4.78 3.50 15.20
N ARG A 89 4.46 2.21 15.30
CA ARG A 89 4.29 1.53 16.61
C ARG A 89 5.61 1.30 17.33
N ARG A 90 6.75 1.62 16.70
CA ARG A 90 8.10 1.42 17.25
C ARG A 90 8.34 -0.03 17.65
N LEU A 91 8.22 -0.92 16.68
CA LEU A 91 8.39 -2.35 16.88
C LEU A 91 9.74 -2.69 17.48
N ASP A 92 9.75 -3.55 18.49
CA ASP A 92 11.01 -4.15 18.96
C ASP A 92 11.49 -5.23 17.97
N LEU A 93 12.67 -5.78 18.22
CA LEU A 93 13.25 -6.78 17.31
C LEU A 93 12.35 -8.01 17.18
N LYS A 94 11.81 -8.50 18.30
CA LYS A 94 10.95 -9.68 18.32
C LYS A 94 9.67 -9.44 17.51
N GLU A 95 9.01 -8.32 17.74
CA GLU A 95 7.78 -7.96 17.02
C GLU A 95 8.02 -7.84 15.51
N ALA A 96 9.11 -7.19 15.11
CA ALA A 96 9.46 -7.05 13.70
C ALA A 96 9.81 -8.39 13.06
N VAL A 97 10.53 -9.27 13.77
CA VAL A 97 10.83 -10.62 13.29
C VAL A 97 9.54 -11.45 13.16
N ASP A 98 8.64 -11.35 14.11
CA ASP A 98 7.33 -12.05 14.05
C ASP A 98 6.52 -11.62 12.81
N ILE A 99 6.51 -10.33 12.50
CA ILE A 99 5.87 -9.81 11.28
C ILE A 99 6.53 -10.37 10.02
N ALA A 100 7.87 -10.35 9.97
CA ALA A 100 8.61 -10.93 8.84
C ALA A 100 8.30 -12.42 8.66
N ASN A 101 8.19 -13.18 9.76
CA ASN A 101 7.82 -14.59 9.72
C ASN A 101 6.40 -14.79 9.20
N GLN A 102 5.46 -13.95 9.58
CA GLN A 102 4.09 -14.00 9.06
C GLN A 102 4.07 -13.74 7.55
N LEU A 103 4.84 -12.78 7.07
CA LEU A 103 4.96 -12.50 5.64
C LEU A 103 5.57 -13.68 4.89
N GLU A 104 6.60 -14.31 5.44
CA GLU A 104 7.21 -15.52 4.85
C GLU A 104 6.21 -16.69 4.75
N SER A 105 5.26 -16.78 5.67
CA SER A 105 4.23 -17.82 5.65
C SER A 105 3.09 -17.51 4.67
N GLY A 106 3.15 -16.41 3.94
CA GLY A 106 2.14 -16.00 2.99
C GLY A 106 0.96 -15.26 3.59
N LYS A 107 1.05 -14.86 4.85
CA LYS A 107 -0.02 -14.10 5.51
C LYS A 107 0.02 -12.64 5.10
N GLN A 108 -1.17 -12.04 5.05
CA GLN A 108 -1.34 -10.61 4.90
C GLN A 108 -1.19 -9.94 6.26
N VAL A 109 -0.43 -8.86 6.31
CA VAL A 109 -0.16 -8.12 7.55
C VAL A 109 -0.55 -6.66 7.36
N ILE A 110 -1.07 -6.04 8.42
CA ILE A 110 -1.37 -4.62 8.45
C ILE A 110 -0.29 -3.92 9.25
N LEU A 111 0.39 -2.96 8.60
CA LEU A 111 1.41 -2.12 9.21
C LEU A 111 0.83 -0.74 9.49
N GLU A 112 1.41 -0.03 10.44
CA GLU A 112 1.03 1.35 10.75
C GLU A 112 2.18 2.29 10.40
N VAL A 113 1.85 3.45 9.86
CA VAL A 113 2.84 4.40 9.37
C VAL A 113 2.34 5.83 9.60
N GLU A 114 3.28 6.75 9.87
CA GLU A 114 2.97 8.16 9.79
C GLU A 114 2.64 8.50 8.33
N PRO A 115 1.53 9.22 8.06
CA PRO A 115 1.13 9.52 6.68
C PRO A 115 2.24 10.15 5.83
N THR A 116 3.08 10.99 6.43
CA THR A 116 4.21 11.63 5.75
C THR A 116 5.31 10.67 5.33
N LEU A 117 5.42 9.51 6.01
CA LEU A 117 6.41 8.47 5.72
C LEU A 117 5.86 7.34 4.85
N ARG A 118 4.56 7.37 4.56
CA ARG A 118 3.92 6.31 3.79
C ARG A 118 4.57 6.05 2.43
N PRO A 119 4.85 7.06 1.60
CA PRO A 119 5.51 6.82 0.30
C PRO A 119 6.86 6.13 0.46
N THR A 120 7.65 6.56 1.45
CA THR A 120 8.96 5.95 1.73
C THR A 120 8.80 4.49 2.16
N PHE A 121 7.85 4.20 3.04
CA PHE A 121 7.61 2.84 3.53
C PHE A 121 7.16 1.92 2.39
N VAL A 122 6.26 2.38 1.55
CA VAL A 122 5.78 1.59 0.40
C VAL A 122 6.93 1.26 -0.56
N VAL A 123 7.79 2.23 -0.87
CA VAL A 123 8.95 2.01 -1.74
C VAL A 123 9.90 0.98 -1.12
N GLU A 124 10.20 1.09 0.16
CA GLU A 124 11.09 0.15 0.86
C GLU A 124 10.50 -1.26 0.92
N LEU A 125 9.19 -1.38 1.19
CA LEU A 125 8.52 -2.70 1.18
C LEU A 125 8.59 -3.35 -0.20
N ARG A 126 8.39 -2.60 -1.26
CA ARG A 126 8.48 -3.11 -2.63
C ARG A 126 9.88 -3.60 -2.98
N LYS A 127 10.92 -2.96 -2.44
CA LYS A 127 12.31 -3.44 -2.60
C LYS A 127 12.54 -4.80 -1.95
N HIS A 128 11.72 -5.17 -0.98
CA HIS A 128 11.76 -6.47 -0.29
C HIS A 128 10.76 -7.48 -0.85
N ASN A 129 10.31 -7.27 -2.08
CA ASN A 129 9.35 -8.15 -2.79
C ASN A 129 7.99 -8.24 -2.11
N MET A 130 7.55 -7.16 -1.48
CA MET A 130 6.22 -7.07 -0.91
C MET A 130 5.24 -6.43 -1.88
N VAL A 131 4.00 -6.91 -1.85
CA VAL A 131 2.85 -6.31 -2.55
C VAL A 131 2.08 -5.46 -1.54
N VAL A 132 1.88 -4.22 -1.89
CA VAL A 132 1.19 -3.25 -1.03
C VAL A 132 -0.15 -2.89 -1.63
#